data_0dbccdb2c647a69a5a4253417d948fa1
#
_entry.id   0dbccdb2c647a69a5a4253417d948fa1
#
_cell.length_a   1.000
_cell.length_b   1.000
_cell.length_c   1.000
_cell.angle_alpha   90.00
_cell.angle_beta   90.00
_cell.angle_gamma   90.00
#
_symmetry.space_group_name_H-M   'P 1'
#
loop_
_entity.id
_entity.type
_entity.pdbx_description
1 polymer ?
#
loop_
_entity_poly.entity_id
_entity_poly.type
_entity_poly.pdbx_seq_one_letter_code
_entity_poly.pdbx_strand_id
1 'polypeptide(L)'
;IAWNWQGVSLCNESQQVYPKITDSIQYKVIEELKKGDFDIIYDDDYSGEIADVITIKLYPDKICVGLYHLKFAIDGRVSDQIKNLYEVCGQAQKSVHWKHKEGADFFNHLLRRENKKRNGYSCSRLEVGTKQELEKLLLIAKKEIPMEYEIYIVQPGFSKTTATNEILTLLGVTENYIKEVAGINLKVIANQ
;
A
#
# COMPACT_ATOMS: atom_id res chain seq x y z
N ILE A 1 -4.56 -13.02 -4.31
CA ILE A 1 -4.28 -13.45 -2.94
C ILE A 1 -5.59 -13.36 -2.16
N ALA A 2 -6.02 -14.43 -1.50
CA ALA A 2 -7.24 -14.44 -0.69
C ALA A 2 -6.87 -14.36 0.80
N TRP A 3 -7.44 -13.39 1.51
CA TRP A 3 -7.26 -13.23 2.96
C TRP A 3 -8.58 -13.42 3.70
N ASN A 4 -8.50 -13.88 4.95
CA ASN A 4 -9.64 -13.92 5.86
C ASN A 4 -9.80 -12.53 6.52
N TRP A 5 -10.96 -11.91 6.31
CA TRP A 5 -11.32 -10.59 6.84
C TRP A 5 -12.31 -10.66 8.00
N GLN A 6 -12.45 -11.83 8.64
CA GLN A 6 -13.31 -11.97 9.81
C GLN A 6 -12.88 -11.02 10.94
N GLY A 7 -13.83 -10.29 11.51
CA GLY A 7 -13.58 -9.30 12.56
C GLY A 7 -13.13 -7.92 12.07
N VAL A 8 -13.01 -7.72 10.75
CA VAL A 8 -12.69 -6.44 10.14
C VAL A 8 -13.96 -5.76 9.65
N SER A 9 -14.13 -4.48 9.96
CA SER A 9 -15.17 -3.63 9.39
C SER A 9 -14.79 -3.22 7.97
N LEU A 10 -15.46 -3.79 6.98
CA LEU A 10 -15.17 -3.49 5.57
C LEU A 10 -15.55 -2.06 5.15
N CYS A 11 -16.24 -1.29 6.01
CA CYS A 11 -16.51 0.15 5.82
C CYS A 11 -15.35 1.03 6.30
N ASN A 12 -14.47 0.53 7.15
CA ASN A 12 -13.40 1.31 7.77
C ASN A 12 -12.08 1.07 7.03
N GLU A 13 -11.68 2.01 6.17
CA GLU A 13 -10.42 1.92 5.43
C GLU A 13 -9.22 2.21 6.33
N SER A 14 -9.15 3.42 6.87
CA SER A 14 -8.02 3.93 7.64
C SER A 14 -8.03 3.47 9.10
N GLN A 15 -6.86 3.14 9.64
CA GLN A 15 -6.70 2.85 11.08
C GLN A 15 -6.75 4.11 11.95
N GLN A 16 -6.74 5.32 11.36
CA GLN A 16 -6.63 6.59 12.07
C GLN A 16 -5.37 6.71 12.96
N VAL A 17 -5.18 7.87 13.58
CA VAL A 17 -4.03 8.14 14.46
C VAL A 17 -4.36 7.88 15.92
N TYR A 18 -5.47 8.46 16.39
CA TYR A 18 -5.89 8.38 17.79
C TYR A 18 -7.40 8.64 17.93
N PRO A 19 -8.13 7.70 18.57
CA PRO A 19 -7.70 6.32 18.83
C PRO A 19 -7.54 5.53 17.55
N LYS A 20 -6.62 4.55 17.51
CA LYS A 20 -6.51 3.65 16.36
C LYS A 20 -7.77 2.80 16.22
N ILE A 21 -8.28 2.68 14.99
CA ILE A 21 -9.41 1.82 14.63
C ILE A 21 -8.88 0.43 14.30
N THR A 22 -8.90 -0.45 15.30
CA THR A 22 -8.25 -1.78 15.23
C THR A 22 -9.02 -2.80 14.39
N ASP A 23 -10.25 -2.51 14.01
CA ASP A 23 -11.06 -3.30 13.08
C ASP A 23 -11.07 -2.73 11.66
N SER A 24 -10.17 -1.78 11.34
CA SER A 24 -10.04 -1.22 10.00
C SER A 24 -9.26 -2.13 9.05
N ILE A 25 -9.46 -1.92 7.74
CA ILE A 25 -8.73 -2.62 6.67
C ILE A 25 -7.23 -2.37 6.79
N GLN A 26 -6.83 -1.11 6.98
CA GLN A 26 -5.43 -0.72 7.08
C GLN A 26 -4.75 -1.34 8.30
N TYR A 27 -5.40 -1.35 9.46
CA TYR A 27 -4.87 -2.00 10.66
C TYR A 27 -4.62 -3.50 10.41
N LYS A 28 -5.60 -4.20 9.81
CA LYS A 28 -5.47 -5.62 9.45
C LYS A 28 -4.30 -5.86 8.49
N VAL A 29 -4.15 -5.02 7.46
CA VAL A 29 -3.04 -5.13 6.50
C VAL A 29 -1.69 -4.97 7.21
N ILE A 30 -1.54 -3.96 8.04
CA ILE A 30 -0.30 -3.70 8.80
C ILE A 30 0.03 -4.89 9.72
N GLU A 31 -0.96 -5.43 10.45
CA GLU A 31 -0.74 -6.58 11.33
C GLU A 31 -0.37 -7.87 10.57
N GLU A 32 -0.90 -8.07 9.36
CA GLU A 32 -0.46 -9.18 8.51
C GLU A 32 0.96 -8.97 7.97
N LEU A 33 1.29 -7.73 7.57
CA LEU A 33 2.63 -7.40 7.09
C LEU A 33 3.71 -7.49 8.18
N LYS A 34 3.37 -7.21 9.45
CA LYS A 34 4.27 -7.39 10.60
C LYS A 34 4.73 -8.85 10.81
N LYS A 35 4.01 -9.82 10.24
CA LYS A 35 4.42 -11.25 10.26
C LYS A 35 5.51 -11.56 9.24
N GLY A 36 5.75 -10.65 8.29
CA GLY A 36 6.80 -10.76 7.28
C GLY A 36 8.12 -10.17 7.76
N ASP A 37 9.17 -10.35 6.94
CA ASP A 37 10.52 -9.85 7.21
C ASP A 37 10.74 -8.53 6.46
N PHE A 38 10.20 -7.43 6.98
CA PHE A 38 10.39 -6.07 6.45
C PHE A 38 11.23 -5.23 7.40
N ASP A 39 12.14 -4.43 6.85
CA ASP A 39 12.92 -3.47 7.63
C ASP A 39 12.09 -2.25 8.01
N ILE A 40 11.17 -1.84 7.12
CA ILE A 40 10.24 -0.73 7.35
C ILE A 40 8.82 -1.17 6.96
N ILE A 41 7.85 -0.87 7.83
CA ILE A 41 6.43 -0.77 7.48
C ILE A 41 5.99 0.65 7.83
N TYR A 42 5.46 1.36 6.84
CA TYR A 42 5.15 2.78 6.92
C TYR A 42 3.68 3.02 6.61
N ASP A 43 2.97 3.67 7.52
CA ASP A 43 1.59 4.14 7.36
C ASP A 43 1.64 5.51 6.68
N ASP A 44 1.46 5.52 5.36
CA ASP A 44 1.53 6.74 4.54
C ASP A 44 0.16 7.38 4.27
N ASP A 45 -0.91 6.85 4.85
CA ASP A 45 -2.27 7.38 4.73
C ASP A 45 -2.35 8.91 4.96
N TYR A 46 -3.31 9.58 4.36
CA TYR A 46 -3.56 11.02 4.24
C TYR A 46 -2.98 11.71 3.00
N SER A 47 -3.56 12.86 2.69
CA SER A 47 -3.25 13.70 1.52
C SER A 47 -1.75 13.77 1.21
N GLY A 48 -1.41 13.46 -0.02
CA GLY A 48 -0.04 13.43 -0.54
C GLY A 48 0.68 12.10 -0.32
N GLU A 49 -0.04 11.03 -0.02
CA GLU A 49 0.45 9.67 0.09
C GLU A 49 1.01 9.11 -1.24
N ILE A 50 1.94 8.20 -1.12
CA ILE A 50 2.40 7.34 -2.22
C ILE A 50 1.45 6.16 -2.37
N ALA A 51 1.12 5.52 -1.25
CA ALA A 51 0.18 4.43 -1.05
C ALA A 51 -0.28 4.44 0.40
N ASP A 52 -1.36 3.76 0.76
CA ASP A 52 -1.87 3.74 2.15
C ASP A 52 -0.89 3.08 3.11
N VAL A 53 -0.24 2.00 2.68
CA VAL A 53 0.82 1.30 3.43
C VAL A 53 1.99 1.02 2.51
N ILE A 54 3.19 1.23 3.03
CA ILE A 54 4.44 0.98 2.31
C ILE A 54 5.30 -0.01 3.10
N THR A 55 5.83 -1.02 2.42
CA THR A 55 6.84 -1.91 2.99
C THR A 55 8.18 -1.72 2.29
N ILE A 56 9.27 -1.84 3.03
CA ILE A 56 10.62 -1.74 2.48
C ILE A 56 11.47 -2.87 3.04
N LYS A 57 12.20 -3.53 2.15
CA LYS A 57 13.19 -4.54 2.49
C LYS A 57 14.49 -4.24 1.78
N LEU A 58 15.58 -4.13 2.54
CA LEU A 58 16.92 -3.97 2.02
C LEU A 58 17.55 -5.36 1.79
N TYR A 59 18.00 -5.59 0.57
CA TYR A 59 18.85 -6.72 0.19
C TYR A 59 20.27 -6.23 -0.12
N PRO A 60 21.25 -7.13 -0.20
CA PRO A 60 22.64 -6.72 -0.50
C PRO A 60 22.82 -5.96 -1.82
N ASP A 61 21.97 -6.22 -2.80
CA ASP A 61 22.07 -5.73 -4.18
C ASP A 61 20.90 -4.83 -4.61
N LYS A 62 19.86 -4.70 -3.78
CA LYS A 62 18.64 -3.94 -4.12
C LYS A 62 17.81 -3.53 -2.91
N ILE A 63 16.92 -2.59 -3.12
CA ILE A 63 15.85 -2.22 -2.19
C ILE A 63 14.52 -2.63 -2.79
N CYS A 64 13.75 -3.47 -2.11
CA CYS A 64 12.40 -3.85 -2.51
C CYS A 64 11.37 -2.98 -1.77
N VAL A 65 10.42 -2.41 -2.51
CA VAL A 65 9.35 -1.54 -2.01
C VAL A 65 8.01 -2.12 -2.39
N GLY A 66 7.15 -2.39 -1.41
CA GLY A 66 5.76 -2.75 -1.63
C GLY A 66 4.85 -1.54 -1.41
N LEU A 67 3.99 -1.23 -2.38
CA LEU A 67 3.00 -0.15 -2.34
C LEU A 67 1.61 -0.77 -2.23
N TYR A 68 0.93 -0.58 -1.11
CA TYR A 68 -0.39 -1.16 -0.84
C TYR A 68 -1.44 -0.06 -0.90
N HIS A 69 -2.30 -0.13 -1.90
CA HIS A 69 -3.46 0.75 -2.07
C HIS A 69 -4.70 0.05 -1.53
N LEU A 70 -5.35 0.66 -0.58
CA LEU A 70 -6.48 0.09 0.14
C LEU A 70 -7.77 0.79 -0.26
N LYS A 71 -8.88 0.04 -0.26
CA LYS A 71 -10.20 0.63 -0.39
C LYS A 71 -11.23 -0.13 0.42
N PHE A 72 -12.11 0.62 1.08
CA PHE A 72 -13.26 0.05 1.79
C PHE A 72 -14.31 -0.50 0.80
N ALA A 73 -15.15 -1.41 1.27
CA ALA A 73 -16.32 -1.86 0.54
C ALA A 73 -17.49 -0.89 0.79
N ILE A 74 -18.03 -0.27 -0.24
CA ILE A 74 -19.08 0.77 -0.13
C ILE A 74 -20.28 0.30 0.70
N ASP A 75 -20.68 -0.98 0.56
CA ASP A 75 -21.80 -1.55 1.32
C ASP A 75 -21.36 -2.28 2.60
N GLY A 76 -20.06 -2.19 2.99
CA GLY A 76 -19.51 -2.85 4.16
C GLY A 76 -19.52 -4.39 4.09
N ARG A 77 -19.69 -4.97 2.92
CA ARG A 77 -19.80 -6.41 2.69
C ARG A 77 -19.16 -6.81 1.35
N VAL A 78 -18.90 -8.11 1.23
CA VAL A 78 -18.51 -8.68 -0.05
C VAL A 78 -19.65 -8.58 -1.06
N SER A 79 -19.37 -8.07 -2.24
CA SER A 79 -20.34 -7.85 -3.31
C SER A 79 -19.67 -7.97 -4.69
N ASP A 80 -20.47 -7.91 -5.75
CA ASP A 80 -20.02 -7.89 -7.14
C ASP A 80 -19.85 -6.46 -7.70
N GLN A 81 -19.87 -5.44 -6.84
CA GLN A 81 -19.90 -4.05 -7.27
C GLN A 81 -18.53 -3.55 -7.72
N ILE A 82 -18.36 -3.35 -9.03
CA ILE A 82 -17.14 -2.82 -9.64
C ILE A 82 -16.75 -1.43 -9.11
N LYS A 83 -17.70 -0.62 -8.64
CA LYS A 83 -17.44 0.73 -8.11
C LYS A 83 -16.45 0.72 -6.94
N ASN A 84 -16.33 -0.40 -6.21
CA ASN A 84 -15.35 -0.57 -5.13
C ASN A 84 -13.89 -0.52 -5.64
N LEU A 85 -13.67 -0.71 -6.94
CA LEU A 85 -12.34 -0.82 -7.53
C LEU A 85 -11.88 0.41 -8.31
N TYR A 86 -12.79 1.27 -8.80
CA TYR A 86 -12.40 2.38 -9.68
C TYR A 86 -11.32 3.28 -9.07
N GLU A 87 -11.53 3.70 -7.84
CA GLU A 87 -10.59 4.61 -7.17
C GLU A 87 -9.25 3.94 -6.90
N VAL A 88 -9.25 2.75 -6.31
CA VAL A 88 -8.02 2.03 -5.94
C VAL A 88 -7.20 1.59 -7.16
N CYS A 89 -7.85 1.25 -8.28
CA CYS A 89 -7.17 1.00 -9.56
C CYS A 89 -6.48 2.26 -10.07
N GLY A 90 -7.13 3.42 -9.97
CA GLY A 90 -6.55 4.71 -10.34
C GLY A 90 -5.36 5.09 -9.44
N GLN A 91 -5.44 4.85 -8.14
CA GLN A 91 -4.34 5.05 -7.20
C GLN A 91 -3.13 4.15 -7.53
N ALA A 92 -3.38 2.87 -7.78
CA ALA A 92 -2.34 1.91 -8.18
C ALA A 92 -1.65 2.31 -9.49
N GLN A 93 -2.42 2.72 -10.51
CA GLN A 93 -1.86 3.24 -11.77
C GLN A 93 -1.03 4.50 -11.56
N LYS A 94 -1.49 5.44 -10.73
CA LYS A 94 -0.77 6.68 -10.43
C LYS A 94 0.57 6.42 -9.76
N SER A 95 0.67 5.40 -8.91
CA SER A 95 1.89 5.13 -8.14
C SER A 95 3.07 4.62 -8.97
N VAL A 96 2.84 4.16 -10.22
CA VAL A 96 3.92 3.68 -11.12
C VAL A 96 4.99 4.75 -11.39
N HIS A 97 4.65 6.05 -11.27
CA HIS A 97 5.61 7.12 -11.49
C HIS A 97 6.82 7.06 -10.55
N TRP A 98 6.68 6.44 -9.37
CA TRP A 98 7.77 6.29 -8.42
C TRP A 98 8.88 5.38 -8.92
N LYS A 99 8.55 4.41 -9.81
CA LYS A 99 9.55 3.57 -10.49
C LYS A 99 10.51 4.38 -11.36
N HIS A 100 10.05 5.52 -11.86
CA HIS A 100 10.82 6.39 -12.77
C HIS A 100 11.50 7.56 -12.06
N LYS A 101 11.37 7.67 -10.74
CA LYS A 101 12.06 8.66 -9.92
C LYS A 101 13.32 8.08 -9.32
N GLU A 102 14.23 8.96 -8.92
CA GLU A 102 15.39 8.57 -8.15
C GLU A 102 14.98 8.02 -6.78
N GLY A 103 15.66 6.97 -6.33
CA GLY A 103 15.38 6.37 -5.02
C GLY A 103 15.51 7.37 -3.87
N ALA A 104 16.41 8.34 -3.99
CA ALA A 104 16.56 9.42 -3.02
C ALA A 104 15.29 10.28 -2.88
N ASP A 105 14.57 10.54 -3.98
CA ASP A 105 13.32 11.31 -3.95
C ASP A 105 12.22 10.59 -3.18
N PHE A 106 12.15 9.26 -3.35
CA PHE A 106 11.20 8.42 -2.62
C PHE A 106 11.45 8.52 -1.10
N PHE A 107 12.67 8.29 -0.63
CA PHE A 107 13.00 8.37 0.80
C PHE A 107 12.89 9.78 1.35
N ASN A 108 13.26 10.81 0.60
CA ASN A 108 13.05 12.21 0.99
C ASN A 108 11.57 12.54 1.15
N HIS A 109 10.69 11.95 0.34
CA HIS A 109 9.25 12.12 0.47
C HIS A 109 8.76 11.50 1.79
N LEU A 110 9.14 10.26 2.11
CA LEU A 110 8.75 9.60 3.36
C LEU A 110 9.25 10.36 4.59
N LEU A 111 10.52 10.78 4.61
CA LEU A 111 11.10 11.56 5.71
C LEU A 111 10.40 12.91 5.92
N ARG A 112 10.00 13.60 4.85
CA ARG A 112 9.18 14.84 4.97
C ARG A 112 7.84 14.56 5.60
N ARG A 113 7.19 13.43 5.27
CA ARG A 113 5.89 13.03 5.83
C ARG A 113 6.01 12.61 7.28
N GLU A 114 7.08 11.89 7.65
CA GLU A 114 7.36 11.49 9.04
C GLU A 114 7.43 12.70 9.98
N ASN A 115 7.93 13.83 9.50
CA ASN A 115 8.02 15.07 10.29
C ASN A 115 6.72 15.89 10.33
N LYS A 116 5.68 15.50 9.57
CA LYS A 116 4.40 16.25 9.54
C LYS A 116 3.42 15.68 10.55
N LYS A 117 2.68 16.58 11.19
CA LYS A 117 1.54 16.19 12.02
C LYS A 117 0.45 15.53 11.19
N ARG A 118 -0.23 14.56 11.78
CA ARG A 118 -1.43 13.91 11.23
C ARG A 118 -2.62 14.35 12.08
N ASN A 119 -3.62 14.98 11.47
CA ASN A 119 -4.80 15.51 12.21
C ASN A 119 -4.44 16.31 13.47
N GLY A 120 -3.34 17.10 13.42
CA GLY A 120 -2.86 17.87 14.56
C GLY A 120 -1.96 17.11 15.55
N TYR A 121 -1.87 15.78 15.46
CA TYR A 121 -1.05 14.95 16.32
C TYR A 121 0.36 14.76 15.76
N SER A 122 1.35 14.88 16.65
CA SER A 122 2.74 14.49 16.36
C SER A 122 2.89 13.01 16.66
N CYS A 123 2.93 12.19 15.64
CA CYS A 123 3.05 10.72 15.77
C CYS A 123 3.92 10.19 14.64
N SER A 124 4.65 9.13 14.91
CA SER A 124 5.37 8.39 13.87
C SER A 124 4.39 7.68 12.93
N ARG A 125 4.79 7.60 11.67
CA ARG A 125 4.15 6.79 10.62
C ARG A 125 4.78 5.40 10.52
N LEU A 126 5.87 5.17 11.25
CA LEU A 126 6.60 3.91 11.24
C LEU A 126 5.88 2.89 12.14
N GLU A 127 5.32 1.87 11.55
CA GLU A 127 4.72 0.72 12.25
C GLU A 127 5.78 -0.37 12.54
N VAL A 128 6.82 -0.43 11.70
CA VAL A 128 8.05 -1.21 11.91
C VAL A 128 9.22 -0.37 11.46
N GLY A 129 10.33 -0.47 12.16
CA GLY A 129 11.56 0.26 11.91
C GLY A 129 11.61 1.62 12.59
N THR A 130 12.65 2.39 12.29
CA THR A 130 12.98 3.67 12.91
C THR A 130 13.28 4.74 11.86
N LYS A 131 13.19 6.01 12.27
CA LYS A 131 13.57 7.13 11.40
C LYS A 131 15.04 7.06 10.99
N GLN A 132 15.92 6.60 11.87
CA GLN A 132 17.34 6.42 11.58
C GLN A 132 17.57 5.36 10.47
N GLU A 133 16.78 4.27 10.49
CA GLU A 133 16.84 3.27 9.42
C GLU A 133 16.34 3.85 8.09
N LEU A 134 15.29 4.67 8.12
CA LEU A 134 14.80 5.36 6.92
C LEU A 134 15.84 6.34 6.37
N GLU A 135 16.55 7.09 7.24
CA GLU A 135 17.66 7.97 6.86
C GLU A 135 18.87 7.17 6.29
N LYS A 136 19.15 6.00 6.85
CA LYS A 136 20.18 5.09 6.32
C LYS A 136 19.81 4.58 4.93
N LEU A 137 18.56 4.20 4.71
CA LEU A 137 18.06 3.78 3.39
C LEU A 137 18.16 4.91 2.36
N LEU A 138 17.89 6.17 2.74
CA LEU A 138 18.15 7.33 1.87
C LEU A 138 19.60 7.42 1.44
N LEU A 139 20.56 7.23 2.37
CA LEU A 139 21.98 7.28 2.04
C LEU A 139 22.39 6.12 1.11
N ILE A 140 21.77 4.96 1.27
CA ILE A 140 21.98 3.80 0.40
C ILE A 140 21.40 4.08 -0.99
N ALA A 141 20.19 4.59 -1.08
CA ALA A 141 19.54 4.92 -2.35
C ALA A 141 20.29 5.99 -3.16
N LYS A 142 20.99 6.93 -2.51
CA LYS A 142 21.89 7.90 -3.17
C LYS A 142 23.11 7.26 -3.85
N LYS A 143 23.41 5.99 -3.56
CA LYS A 143 24.48 5.23 -4.22
C LYS A 143 23.97 4.45 -5.44
N GLU A 144 22.79 4.80 -5.95
CA GLU A 144 22.17 4.23 -7.15
C GLU A 144 21.90 2.71 -7.06
N ILE A 145 21.69 2.21 -5.84
CA ILE A 145 21.25 0.82 -5.66
C ILE A 145 19.86 0.65 -6.31
N PRO A 146 19.65 -0.41 -7.11
CA PRO A 146 18.39 -0.66 -7.77
C PRO A 146 17.21 -0.71 -6.80
N MET A 147 16.12 -0.05 -7.15
CA MET A 147 14.85 -0.15 -6.44
C MET A 147 13.86 -0.97 -7.26
N GLU A 148 13.34 -2.04 -6.65
CA GLU A 148 12.27 -2.86 -7.20
C GLU A 148 10.96 -2.53 -6.51
N TYR A 149 9.89 -2.39 -7.29
CA TYR A 149 8.59 -2.04 -6.77
C TYR A 149 7.60 -3.18 -6.99
N GLU A 150 6.76 -3.40 -6.00
CA GLU A 150 5.57 -4.25 -6.08
C GLU A 150 4.35 -3.38 -5.77
N ILE A 151 3.28 -3.53 -6.55
CA ILE A 151 2.04 -2.78 -6.36
C ILE A 151 0.94 -3.76 -5.97
N TYR A 152 0.23 -3.42 -4.88
CA TYR A 152 -0.86 -4.19 -4.33
C TYR A 152 -2.14 -3.36 -4.31
N ILE A 153 -3.23 -3.95 -4.77
CA ILE A 153 -4.59 -3.50 -4.47
C ILE A 153 -5.14 -4.37 -3.35
N VAL A 154 -5.63 -3.74 -2.29
CA VAL A 154 -6.29 -4.41 -1.18
C VAL A 154 -7.75 -3.99 -1.17
N GLN A 155 -8.63 -4.90 -1.60
CA GLN A 155 -10.06 -4.65 -1.66
C GLN A 155 -10.83 -5.87 -1.15
N PRO A 156 -11.22 -5.88 0.15
CA PRO A 156 -11.95 -6.98 0.74
C PRO A 156 -13.43 -7.06 0.32
N GLY A 157 -13.91 -6.09 -0.43
CA GLY A 157 -15.30 -6.00 -0.88
C GLY A 157 -15.68 -6.97 -2.00
N PHE A 158 -14.74 -7.78 -2.52
CA PHE A 158 -15.03 -8.89 -3.43
C PHE A 158 -14.18 -10.10 -3.10
N SER A 159 -14.58 -11.27 -3.57
CA SER A 159 -13.80 -12.50 -3.44
C SER A 159 -13.43 -13.05 -4.83
N LYS A 160 -12.42 -13.91 -4.85
CA LYS A 160 -12.02 -14.59 -6.08
C LYS A 160 -13.17 -15.38 -6.73
N THR A 161 -14.07 -15.93 -5.92
CA THR A 161 -15.19 -16.75 -6.37
C THR A 161 -16.41 -15.95 -6.83
N THR A 162 -16.53 -14.69 -6.37
CA THR A 162 -17.65 -13.79 -6.70
C THR A 162 -17.25 -12.69 -7.68
N ALA A 163 -16.00 -12.66 -8.13
CA ALA A 163 -15.52 -11.67 -9.08
C ALA A 163 -16.23 -11.82 -10.43
N THR A 164 -16.92 -10.74 -10.85
CA THR A 164 -17.57 -10.68 -12.17
C THR A 164 -16.57 -10.45 -13.30
N ASN A 165 -17.01 -10.68 -14.53
CA ASN A 165 -16.18 -10.35 -15.71
C ASN A 165 -15.79 -8.87 -15.76
N GLU A 166 -16.65 -7.97 -15.28
CA GLU A 166 -16.35 -6.53 -15.21
C GLU A 166 -15.23 -6.22 -14.22
N ILE A 167 -15.27 -6.83 -13.03
CA ILE A 167 -14.20 -6.73 -12.03
C ILE A 167 -12.88 -7.25 -12.61
N LEU A 168 -12.90 -8.44 -13.21
CA LEU A 168 -11.71 -9.04 -13.80
C LEU A 168 -11.16 -8.22 -14.96
N THR A 169 -12.03 -7.64 -15.79
CA THR A 169 -11.64 -6.76 -16.90
C THR A 169 -10.96 -5.49 -16.37
N LEU A 170 -11.52 -4.82 -15.36
CA LEU A 170 -10.93 -3.63 -14.77
C LEU A 170 -9.55 -3.92 -14.15
N LEU A 171 -9.43 -5.00 -13.40
CA LEU A 171 -8.16 -5.43 -12.83
C LEU A 171 -7.14 -5.79 -13.92
N GLY A 172 -7.55 -6.50 -14.96
CA GLY A 172 -6.68 -6.85 -16.10
C GLY A 172 -6.19 -5.64 -16.87
N VAL A 173 -7.04 -4.65 -17.13
CA VAL A 173 -6.64 -3.37 -17.74
C VAL A 173 -5.66 -2.61 -16.84
N THR A 174 -5.90 -2.60 -15.54
CA THR A 174 -5.00 -1.96 -14.56
C THR A 174 -3.65 -2.67 -14.52
N GLU A 175 -3.63 -4.00 -14.49
CA GLU A 175 -2.40 -4.80 -14.51
C GLU A 175 -1.61 -4.56 -15.79
N ASN A 176 -2.27 -4.61 -16.96
CA ASN A 176 -1.62 -4.35 -18.24
C ASN A 176 -1.00 -2.96 -18.28
N TYR A 177 -1.70 -1.92 -17.83
CA TYR A 177 -1.15 -0.57 -17.74
C TYR A 177 0.11 -0.52 -16.88
N ILE A 178 0.04 -1.05 -15.65
CA ILE A 178 1.16 -1.04 -14.70
C ILE A 178 2.36 -1.82 -15.28
N LYS A 179 2.10 -2.94 -15.92
CA LYS A 179 3.13 -3.78 -16.54
C LYS A 179 3.80 -3.11 -17.73
N GLU A 180 3.02 -2.53 -18.64
CA GLU A 180 3.53 -1.86 -19.84
C GLU A 180 4.33 -0.58 -19.47
N VAL A 181 3.85 0.20 -18.50
CA VAL A 181 4.48 1.47 -18.13
C VAL A 181 5.71 1.28 -17.22
N ALA A 182 5.67 0.33 -16.29
CA ALA A 182 6.68 0.20 -15.25
C ALA A 182 7.35 -1.18 -15.14
N GLY A 183 6.90 -2.18 -15.90
CA GLY A 183 7.39 -3.55 -15.77
C GLY A 183 7.00 -4.25 -14.47
N ILE A 184 6.02 -3.73 -13.74
CA ILE A 184 5.58 -4.22 -12.44
C ILE A 184 4.34 -5.11 -12.62
N ASN A 185 4.29 -6.24 -11.93
CA ASN A 185 3.08 -7.06 -11.87
C ASN A 185 2.18 -6.58 -10.72
N LEU A 186 0.90 -6.37 -11.03
CA LEU A 186 -0.10 -6.05 -10.02
C LEU A 186 -0.44 -7.28 -9.19
N LYS A 187 -0.52 -7.11 -7.88
CA LYS A 187 -1.01 -8.12 -6.94
C LYS A 187 -2.30 -7.63 -6.30
N VAL A 188 -3.28 -8.51 -6.19
CA VAL A 188 -4.60 -8.17 -5.61
C VAL A 188 -4.86 -9.02 -4.38
N ILE A 189 -5.17 -8.37 -3.27
CA ILE A 189 -5.57 -8.99 -2.00
C ILE A 189 -7.08 -8.76 -1.86
N ALA A 190 -7.84 -9.86 -1.89
CA ALA A 190 -9.30 -9.87 -1.82
C ALA A 190 -9.78 -10.75 -0.67
N ASN A 191 -11.10 -10.89 -0.52
CA ASN A 191 -11.70 -11.82 0.44
C ASN A 191 -11.53 -13.29 -0.03
N GLN A 192 -11.58 -14.22 0.93
CA GLN A 192 -11.68 -15.65 0.67
C GLN A 192 -12.98 -16.03 -0.03
#